data_870f7e5bd2ef8db7cd120b4624c11772
#
_entry.id   870f7e5bd2ef8db7cd120b4624c11772
#
_cell.length_a   1.000
_cell.length_b   1.000
_cell.length_c   1.000
_cell.angle_alpha   90.00
_cell.angle_beta   90.00
_cell.angle_gamma   90.00
#
_symmetry.space_group_name_H-M   'P 1'
#
loop_
_entity.id
_entity.type
_entity.pdbx_description
1 polymer ?
#
loop_
_entity_poly.entity_id
_entity_poly.type
_entity_poly.pdbx_seq_one_letter_code
_entity_poly.pdbx_strand_id
1 'polypeptide(L)'
;MLLAAPPQLMAKLTHFRKRGEVAMVDVTAKAVTERMAAARGFVRMSPGVLRALRQQKAPKGNPLEIARIAGIAAAKRTSEWIPLCHPLPLTHIDVTARLCKNGVELTSRVTTTAQTGVEMEALVGVSAAALTVYDMCKALDKGMEITDIVLVEKVGGKSGHYLRRKNSLSR
;
A
#
# COMPACT_ATOMS: atom_id res chain seq x y z
N MET A 1 -9.66 -29.77 30.57
CA MET A 1 -8.47 -28.95 30.85
C MET A 1 -8.34 -27.97 29.69
N LEU A 2 -8.97 -26.79 29.79
CA LEU A 2 -8.92 -25.77 28.74
C LEU A 2 -7.54 -25.10 28.78
N LEU A 3 -6.79 -25.20 27.69
CA LEU A 3 -5.55 -24.44 27.49
C LEU A 3 -5.92 -22.97 27.36
N ALA A 4 -5.48 -22.15 28.30
CA ALA A 4 -5.62 -20.72 28.27
C ALA A 4 -4.84 -20.16 27.05
N ALA A 5 -5.50 -19.36 26.21
CA ALA A 5 -4.86 -18.63 25.13
C ALA A 5 -3.79 -17.68 25.69
N PRO A 6 -2.62 -17.51 25.05
CA PRO A 6 -1.60 -16.60 25.53
C PRO A 6 -2.14 -15.16 25.55
N PRO A 7 -1.70 -14.32 26.51
CA PRO A 7 -2.16 -12.95 26.59
C PRO A 7 -1.80 -12.20 25.30
N GLN A 8 -2.81 -11.83 24.51
CA GLN A 8 -2.63 -10.90 23.42
C GLN A 8 -2.12 -9.60 24.02
N LEU A 9 -0.91 -9.21 23.62
CA LEU A 9 -0.34 -7.91 23.92
C LEU A 9 -1.34 -6.87 23.39
N MET A 10 -2.13 -6.24 24.28
CA MET A 10 -3.04 -5.16 23.89
C MET A 10 -2.19 -4.02 23.34
N ALA A 11 -2.05 -3.96 22.02
CA ALA A 11 -1.46 -2.82 21.35
C ALA A 11 -2.30 -1.59 21.74
N LYS A 12 -1.68 -0.66 22.47
CA LYS A 12 -2.33 0.60 22.86
C LYS A 12 -2.76 1.32 21.60
N LEU A 13 -4.07 1.49 21.41
CA LEU A 13 -4.61 2.27 20.28
C LEU A 13 -4.14 3.73 20.44
N THR A 14 -3.16 4.13 19.67
CA THR A 14 -2.43 5.39 19.83
C THR A 14 -3.22 6.63 19.38
N HIS A 15 -4.32 6.44 18.65
CA HIS A 15 -5.16 7.52 18.12
C HIS A 15 -6.37 7.89 19.02
N PHE A 16 -6.51 7.27 20.21
CA PHE A 16 -7.62 7.56 21.13
C PHE A 16 -7.11 8.29 22.39
N ARG A 17 -7.75 9.42 22.70
CA ARG A 17 -7.60 10.12 23.98
C ARG A 17 -8.51 9.50 25.05
N LYS A 18 -8.33 9.90 26.33
CA LYS A 18 -9.02 9.32 27.51
C LYS A 18 -10.57 9.34 27.43
N ARG A 19 -11.19 10.08 26.52
CA ARG A 19 -12.65 10.18 26.33
C ARG A 19 -13.15 9.58 25.02
N GLY A 20 -12.34 8.77 24.32
CA GLY A 20 -12.69 8.19 23.01
C GLY A 20 -12.55 9.16 21.85
N GLU A 21 -12.05 10.36 22.07
CA GLU A 21 -11.78 11.34 21.03
C GLU A 21 -10.62 10.87 20.14
N VAL A 22 -10.79 11.01 18.83
CA VAL A 22 -9.77 10.67 17.84
C VAL A 22 -8.79 11.82 17.71
N ALA A 23 -7.50 11.54 17.71
CA ALA A 23 -6.46 12.55 17.54
C ALA A 23 -5.27 12.02 16.75
N MET A 24 -4.63 12.89 16.00
CA MET A 24 -3.34 12.60 15.39
C MET A 24 -2.29 12.37 16.48
N VAL A 25 -1.42 11.38 16.29
CA VAL A 25 -0.37 11.05 17.26
C VAL A 25 0.66 12.17 17.32
N ASP A 26 0.96 12.69 18.52
CA ASP A 26 2.07 13.61 18.70
C ASP A 26 3.40 12.86 18.53
N VAL A 27 4.20 13.33 17.59
CA VAL A 27 5.51 12.75 17.27
C VAL A 27 6.68 13.68 17.62
N THR A 28 6.40 14.85 18.20
CA THR A 28 7.39 15.90 18.47
C THR A 28 8.62 15.38 19.22
N ALA A 29 8.40 14.55 20.24
CA ALA A 29 9.49 13.99 21.07
C ALA A 29 10.18 12.76 20.46
N LYS A 30 9.78 12.29 19.27
CA LYS A 30 10.39 11.12 18.63
C LYS A 30 11.63 11.51 17.84
N ALA A 31 12.65 10.66 17.89
CA ALA A 31 13.85 10.83 17.08
C ALA A 31 13.53 10.74 15.58
N VAL A 32 14.17 11.60 14.81
CA VAL A 32 14.19 11.50 13.35
C VAL A 32 15.09 10.34 12.96
N THR A 33 14.55 9.37 12.22
CA THR A 33 15.28 8.18 11.77
C THR A 33 14.87 7.83 10.34
N GLU A 34 15.76 7.13 9.63
CA GLU A 34 15.38 6.54 8.33
C GLU A 34 14.29 5.50 8.51
N ARG A 35 13.31 5.54 7.62
CA ARG A 35 12.17 4.63 7.62
C ARG A 35 11.82 4.23 6.21
N MET A 36 11.48 2.97 6.06
CA MET A 36 11.06 2.38 4.80
C MET A 36 9.81 1.54 5.02
N ALA A 37 8.90 1.59 4.05
CA ALA A 37 7.79 0.65 3.97
C ALA A 37 7.60 0.17 2.54
N ALA A 38 7.16 -1.09 2.40
CA ALA A 38 6.78 -1.69 1.13
C ALA A 38 5.38 -2.32 1.25
N ALA A 39 4.55 -2.05 0.26
CA ALA A 39 3.22 -2.63 0.11
C ALA A 39 3.10 -3.34 -1.24
N ARG A 40 2.16 -4.27 -1.36
CA ARG A 40 1.79 -4.90 -2.61
C ARG A 40 0.28 -4.88 -2.79
N GLY A 41 -0.16 -5.03 -4.04
CA GLY A 41 -1.54 -5.26 -4.43
C GLY A 41 -1.61 -6.08 -5.70
N PHE A 42 -2.77 -6.56 -6.04
CA PHE A 42 -3.00 -7.33 -7.26
C PHE A 42 -4.33 -6.94 -7.89
N VAL A 43 -4.34 -6.81 -9.23
CA VAL A 43 -5.57 -6.62 -10.00
C VAL A 43 -5.75 -7.87 -10.85
N ARG A 44 -6.74 -8.69 -10.48
CA ARG A 44 -7.11 -9.89 -11.24
C ARG A 44 -7.87 -9.50 -12.49
N MET A 45 -7.57 -10.17 -13.62
CA MET A 45 -8.11 -9.82 -14.93
C MET A 45 -8.48 -11.05 -15.73
N SER A 46 -9.47 -10.91 -16.62
CA SER A 46 -9.79 -11.92 -17.60
C SER A 46 -8.70 -12.11 -18.65
N PRO A 47 -8.61 -13.28 -19.30
CA PRO A 47 -7.63 -13.53 -20.35
C PRO A 47 -7.74 -12.54 -21.54
N GLY A 48 -8.94 -11.99 -21.78
CA GLY A 48 -9.17 -10.98 -22.82
C GLY A 48 -8.39 -9.68 -22.55
N VAL A 49 -8.51 -9.14 -21.32
CA VAL A 49 -7.79 -7.94 -20.89
C VAL A 49 -6.29 -8.18 -20.95
N LEU A 50 -5.83 -9.33 -20.44
CA LEU A 50 -4.40 -9.67 -20.44
C LEU A 50 -3.80 -9.72 -21.85
N ARG A 51 -4.55 -10.26 -22.84
CA ARG A 51 -4.12 -10.24 -24.26
C ARG A 51 -4.03 -8.82 -24.79
N ALA A 52 -5.03 -7.96 -24.51
CA ALA A 52 -5.01 -6.57 -24.95
C ALA A 52 -3.82 -5.79 -24.38
N LEU A 53 -3.50 -5.99 -23.10
CA LEU A 53 -2.35 -5.37 -22.45
C LEU A 53 -1.02 -5.84 -23.06
N ARG A 54 -0.85 -7.15 -23.31
CA ARG A 54 0.36 -7.69 -23.96
C ARG A 54 0.55 -7.14 -25.38
N GLN A 55 -0.54 -6.90 -26.09
CA GLN A 55 -0.52 -6.36 -27.46
C GLN A 55 -0.45 -4.83 -27.49
N GLN A 56 -0.36 -4.15 -26.33
CA GLN A 56 -0.39 -2.69 -26.22
C GLN A 56 -1.62 -2.03 -26.88
N LYS A 57 -2.74 -2.77 -26.92
CA LYS A 57 -4.01 -2.32 -27.51
C LYS A 57 -5.00 -1.76 -26.49
N ALA A 58 -4.52 -1.31 -25.33
CA ALA A 58 -5.38 -0.67 -24.34
C ALA A 58 -5.87 0.70 -24.89
N PRO A 59 -7.18 0.98 -24.83
CA PRO A 59 -7.77 2.16 -25.48
C PRO A 59 -7.22 3.50 -25.00
N LYS A 60 -6.71 3.55 -23.76
CA LYS A 60 -6.24 4.76 -23.08
C LYS A 60 -4.69 4.86 -22.96
N GLY A 61 -3.93 4.12 -23.78
CA GLY A 61 -2.47 4.08 -23.72
C GLY A 61 -1.93 2.97 -22.81
N ASN A 62 -0.75 3.16 -22.21
CA ASN A 62 -0.10 2.15 -21.36
C ASN A 62 -0.62 2.20 -19.91
N PRO A 63 -1.55 1.31 -19.50
CA PRO A 63 -2.13 1.35 -18.17
C PRO A 63 -1.13 1.12 -17.04
N LEU A 64 -0.07 0.35 -17.29
CA LEU A 64 0.91 0.00 -16.26
C LEU A 64 1.78 1.22 -15.92
N GLU A 65 2.19 1.99 -16.93
CA GLU A 65 2.98 3.19 -16.70
C GLU A 65 2.16 4.31 -16.05
N ILE A 66 0.92 4.51 -16.50
CA ILE A 66 0.01 5.49 -15.87
C ILE A 66 -0.27 5.11 -14.41
N ALA A 67 -0.48 3.82 -14.11
CA ALA A 67 -0.68 3.33 -12.75
C ALA A 67 0.55 3.60 -11.86
N ARG A 68 1.76 3.39 -12.38
CA ARG A 68 3.01 3.68 -11.67
C ARG A 68 3.10 5.17 -11.29
N ILE A 69 2.84 6.06 -12.24
CA ILE A 69 2.85 7.52 -12.01
C ILE A 69 1.76 7.92 -11.01
N ALA A 70 0.54 7.39 -11.15
CA ALA A 70 -0.56 7.67 -10.23
C ALA A 70 -0.26 7.21 -8.80
N GLY A 71 0.36 6.03 -8.63
CA GLY A 71 0.79 5.54 -7.32
C GLY A 71 1.83 6.46 -6.67
N ILE A 72 2.82 6.93 -7.43
CA ILE A 72 3.82 7.89 -6.93
C ILE A 72 3.14 9.21 -6.52
N ALA A 73 2.24 9.74 -7.34
CA ALA A 73 1.53 10.98 -7.06
C ALA A 73 0.64 10.87 -5.80
N ALA A 74 -0.05 9.74 -5.62
CA ALA A 74 -0.91 9.49 -4.48
C ALA A 74 -0.11 9.31 -3.17
N ALA A 75 1.01 8.58 -3.20
CA ALA A 75 1.88 8.43 -2.04
C ALA A 75 2.36 9.79 -1.49
N LYS A 76 2.66 10.75 -2.36
CA LYS A 76 3.04 12.13 -1.99
C LYS A 76 1.92 12.91 -1.30
N ARG A 77 0.66 12.48 -1.42
CA ARG A 77 -0.54 13.15 -0.92
C ARG A 77 -1.28 12.34 0.14
N THR A 78 -0.62 11.39 0.78
CA THR A 78 -1.25 10.48 1.76
C THR A 78 -1.97 11.22 2.87
N SER A 79 -1.41 12.30 3.39
CA SER A 79 -2.03 13.11 4.45
C SER A 79 -3.32 13.83 4.01
N GLU A 80 -3.54 14.01 2.71
CA GLU A 80 -4.79 14.54 2.16
C GLU A 80 -5.90 13.47 2.09
N TRP A 81 -5.54 12.20 2.05
CA TRP A 81 -6.46 11.06 1.94
C TRP A 81 -6.78 10.43 3.30
N ILE A 82 -5.79 10.36 4.18
CA ILE A 82 -5.89 9.70 5.48
C ILE A 82 -5.84 10.74 6.59
N PRO A 83 -6.98 11.06 7.24
CA PRO A 83 -7.14 12.25 8.08
C PRO A 83 -6.14 12.41 9.22
N LEU A 84 -5.61 11.31 9.77
CA LEU A 84 -4.70 11.35 10.92
C LEU A 84 -3.24 11.07 10.54
N CYS A 85 -2.92 11.02 9.24
CA CYS A 85 -1.54 10.90 8.78
C CYS A 85 -0.84 12.26 8.80
N HIS A 86 0.43 12.23 9.20
CA HIS A 86 1.30 13.40 9.14
C HIS A 86 1.73 13.67 7.69
N PRO A 87 1.84 14.94 7.24
CA PRO A 87 2.53 15.25 6.01
C PRO A 87 4.03 14.97 6.18
N LEU A 88 4.59 14.10 5.33
CA LEU A 88 5.97 13.62 5.46
C LEU A 88 6.82 14.02 4.25
N PRO A 89 8.08 14.46 4.46
CA PRO A 89 9.05 14.68 3.39
C PRO A 89 9.56 13.32 2.88
N LEU A 90 8.96 12.79 1.81
CA LEU A 90 9.38 11.52 1.23
C LEU A 90 10.68 11.70 0.43
N THR A 91 11.68 10.88 0.74
CA THR A 91 12.98 10.93 0.08
C THR A 91 13.07 10.02 -1.15
N HIS A 92 12.27 8.94 -1.17
CA HIS A 92 12.19 8.03 -2.31
C HIS A 92 10.82 7.36 -2.38
N ILE A 93 10.30 7.21 -3.60
CA ILE A 93 9.09 6.46 -3.89
C ILE A 93 9.34 5.65 -5.17
N ASP A 94 9.24 4.34 -5.07
CA ASP A 94 9.25 3.45 -6.21
C ASP A 94 7.92 2.68 -6.28
N VAL A 95 7.25 2.76 -7.43
CA VAL A 95 6.02 2.02 -7.71
C VAL A 95 6.23 1.20 -8.96
N THR A 96 5.95 -0.09 -8.89
CA THR A 96 6.04 -1.00 -10.04
C THR A 96 4.67 -1.58 -10.38
N ALA A 97 4.45 -1.83 -11.66
CA ALA A 97 3.28 -2.53 -12.18
C ALA A 97 3.75 -3.60 -13.16
N ARG A 98 3.53 -4.87 -12.83
CA ARG A 98 4.02 -6.00 -13.60
C ARG A 98 2.89 -6.90 -14.07
N LEU A 99 2.82 -7.14 -15.38
CA LEU A 99 1.84 -8.06 -15.96
C LEU A 99 2.20 -9.51 -15.60
N CYS A 100 1.26 -10.22 -14.99
CA CYS A 100 1.36 -11.61 -14.57
C CYS A 100 0.45 -12.52 -15.42
N LYS A 101 0.39 -13.82 -15.06
CA LYS A 101 -0.45 -14.81 -15.77
C LYS A 101 -1.95 -14.49 -15.69
N ASN A 102 -2.43 -14.00 -14.53
CA ASN A 102 -3.84 -13.81 -14.20
C ASN A 102 -4.19 -12.38 -13.76
N GLY A 103 -3.30 -11.41 -13.99
CA GLY A 103 -3.54 -10.03 -13.58
C GLY A 103 -2.29 -9.16 -13.62
N VAL A 104 -2.35 -8.06 -12.89
CA VAL A 104 -1.24 -7.11 -12.68
C VAL A 104 -0.83 -7.13 -11.22
N GLU A 105 0.42 -7.44 -10.96
CA GLU A 105 1.04 -7.26 -9.64
C GLU A 105 1.56 -5.83 -9.51
N LEU A 106 1.27 -5.23 -8.37
CA LEU A 106 1.65 -3.86 -8.03
C LEU A 106 2.49 -3.88 -6.76
N THR A 107 3.56 -3.10 -6.72
CA THR A 107 4.32 -2.86 -5.51
C THR A 107 4.56 -1.37 -5.32
N SER A 108 4.67 -0.94 -4.08
CA SER A 108 5.07 0.41 -3.72
C SER A 108 6.09 0.32 -2.58
N ARG A 109 7.25 0.96 -2.75
CA ARG A 109 8.28 1.12 -1.72
C ARG A 109 8.51 2.60 -1.49
N VAL A 110 8.42 3.02 -0.23
CA VAL A 110 8.56 4.42 0.17
C VAL A 110 9.60 4.55 1.25
N THR A 111 10.43 5.57 1.17
CA THR A 111 11.47 5.88 2.15
C THR A 111 11.36 7.34 2.60
N THR A 112 11.64 7.59 3.87
CA THR A 112 11.74 8.93 4.45
C THR A 112 12.75 8.95 5.59
N THR A 113 13.20 10.13 5.96
CA THR A 113 13.90 10.40 7.21
C THR A 113 13.00 11.30 8.05
N ALA A 114 12.27 10.70 9.02
CA ALA A 114 11.21 11.38 9.76
C ALA A 114 10.95 10.76 11.14
N GLN A 115 10.05 11.37 11.91
CA GLN A 115 9.64 10.93 13.26
C GLN A 115 8.60 9.82 13.25
N THR A 116 7.95 9.54 12.10
CA THR A 116 6.94 8.48 11.95
C THR A 116 7.19 7.63 10.70
N GLY A 117 6.54 6.47 10.61
CA GLY A 117 6.68 5.54 9.49
C GLY A 117 5.92 5.97 8.25
N VAL A 118 6.18 5.29 7.13
CA VAL A 118 5.62 5.54 5.80
C VAL A 118 4.77 4.37 5.30
N GLU A 119 4.19 3.61 6.22
CA GLU A 119 3.35 2.45 5.91
C GLU A 119 2.12 2.87 5.09
N MET A 120 1.51 4.01 5.45
CA MET A 120 0.33 4.51 4.76
C MET A 120 0.65 5.05 3.38
N GLU A 121 1.79 5.70 3.21
CA GLU A 121 2.28 6.16 1.91
C GLU A 121 2.48 5.00 0.94
N ALA A 122 3.05 3.89 1.41
CA ALA A 122 3.20 2.68 0.60
C ALA A 122 1.84 2.05 0.24
N LEU A 123 0.91 1.96 1.21
CA LEU A 123 -0.43 1.42 0.98
C LEU A 123 -1.28 2.31 0.06
N VAL A 124 -1.25 3.63 0.23
CA VAL A 124 -1.95 4.58 -0.65
C VAL A 124 -1.38 4.52 -2.06
N GLY A 125 -0.06 4.45 -2.20
CA GLY A 125 0.60 4.32 -3.50
C GLY A 125 0.13 3.09 -4.28
N VAL A 126 0.13 1.91 -3.66
CA VAL A 126 -0.31 0.68 -4.33
C VAL A 126 -1.81 0.67 -4.60
N SER A 127 -2.62 1.28 -3.71
CA SER A 127 -4.08 1.37 -3.89
C SER A 127 -4.44 2.26 -5.08
N ALA A 128 -3.82 3.42 -5.19
CA ALA A 128 -4.03 4.33 -6.31
C ALA A 128 -3.56 3.72 -7.64
N ALA A 129 -2.45 3.00 -7.64
CA ALA A 129 -1.99 2.25 -8.81
C ALA A 129 -3.00 1.18 -9.23
N ALA A 130 -3.58 0.42 -8.29
CA ALA A 130 -4.60 -0.60 -8.57
C ALA A 130 -5.88 -0.01 -9.13
N LEU A 131 -6.39 1.08 -8.55
CA LEU A 131 -7.54 1.82 -9.04
C LEU A 131 -7.30 2.36 -10.46
N THR A 132 -6.10 2.83 -10.75
CA THR A 132 -5.73 3.34 -12.07
C THR A 132 -5.70 2.22 -13.11
N VAL A 133 -5.12 1.06 -12.80
CA VAL A 133 -5.19 -0.12 -13.68
C VAL A 133 -6.64 -0.48 -13.97
N TYR A 134 -7.49 -0.51 -12.94
CA TYR A 134 -8.92 -0.79 -13.10
C TYR A 134 -9.59 0.24 -14.02
N ASP A 135 -9.43 1.55 -13.76
CA ASP A 135 -10.03 2.61 -14.58
C ASP A 135 -9.61 2.53 -16.05
N MET A 136 -8.33 2.29 -16.30
CA MET A 136 -7.77 2.20 -17.65
C MET A 136 -8.28 0.99 -18.44
N CYS A 137 -8.64 -0.09 -17.74
CA CYS A 137 -9.03 -1.37 -18.37
C CYS A 137 -10.52 -1.68 -18.28
N LYS A 138 -11.32 -0.97 -17.47
CA LYS A 138 -12.75 -1.29 -17.22
C LYS A 138 -13.65 -1.27 -18.45
N ALA A 139 -13.25 -0.61 -19.54
CA ALA A 139 -13.97 -0.67 -20.82
C ALA A 139 -13.91 -2.07 -21.46
N LEU A 140 -12.87 -2.86 -21.15
CA LEU A 140 -12.69 -4.22 -21.64
C LEU A 140 -13.35 -5.27 -20.72
N ASP A 141 -13.32 -5.02 -19.39
CA ASP A 141 -13.86 -5.93 -18.39
C ASP A 141 -14.13 -5.18 -17.09
N LYS A 142 -15.39 -5.12 -16.66
CA LYS A 142 -15.79 -4.54 -15.37
C LYS A 142 -15.66 -5.53 -14.21
N GLY A 143 -15.48 -6.82 -14.50
CA GLY A 143 -15.34 -7.90 -13.51
C GLY A 143 -13.96 -8.05 -12.91
N MET A 144 -13.03 -7.13 -13.21
CA MET A 144 -11.70 -7.13 -12.57
C MET A 144 -11.80 -6.93 -11.06
N GLU A 145 -10.96 -7.62 -10.31
CA GLU A 145 -10.93 -7.57 -8.85
C GLU A 145 -9.61 -6.97 -8.35
N ILE A 146 -9.70 -5.96 -7.48
CA ILE A 146 -8.54 -5.44 -6.74
C ILE A 146 -8.43 -6.27 -5.46
N THR A 147 -7.29 -6.97 -5.28
CA THR A 147 -7.06 -7.89 -4.18
C THR A 147 -5.68 -7.69 -3.55
N ASP A 148 -5.46 -8.30 -2.39
CA ASP A 148 -4.16 -8.43 -1.74
C ASP A 148 -3.41 -7.11 -1.48
N ILE A 149 -4.14 -6.01 -1.25
CA ILE A 149 -3.52 -4.77 -0.80
C ILE A 149 -3.05 -4.97 0.64
N VAL A 150 -1.75 -5.15 0.82
CA VAL A 150 -1.15 -5.48 2.11
C VAL A 150 0.21 -4.81 2.29
N LEU A 151 0.52 -4.45 3.55
CA LEU A 151 1.87 -4.11 3.95
C LEU A 151 2.72 -5.39 3.91
N VAL A 152 3.86 -5.31 3.23
CA VAL A 152 4.81 -6.43 3.07
C VAL A 152 5.97 -6.30 4.04
N GLU A 153 6.53 -5.11 4.14
CA GLU A 153 7.71 -4.84 4.94
C GLU A 153 7.66 -3.43 5.49
N LYS A 154 8.20 -3.24 6.68
CA LYS A 154 8.57 -1.93 7.17
C LYS A 154 9.85 -2.01 7.98
N VAL A 155 10.70 -0.99 7.89
CA VAL A 155 11.97 -0.89 8.60
C VAL A 155 12.05 0.47 9.31
N GLY A 156 12.66 0.47 10.48
CA GLY A 156 12.93 1.66 11.27
C GLY A 156 11.89 1.97 12.34
N GLY A 157 12.23 2.95 13.18
CA GLY A 157 11.44 3.38 14.31
C GLY A 157 11.44 2.40 15.49
N LYS A 158 10.68 2.74 16.54
CA LYS A 158 10.64 1.99 17.81
C LYS A 158 10.21 0.53 17.68
N SER A 159 9.35 0.21 16.72
CA SER A 159 8.85 -1.15 16.47
C SER A 159 9.76 -1.99 15.55
N GLY A 160 10.94 -1.47 15.18
CA GLY A 160 11.96 -2.23 14.44
C GLY A 160 11.52 -2.68 13.05
N HIS A 161 11.92 -3.89 12.70
CA HIS A 161 11.65 -4.50 11.39
C HIS A 161 10.39 -5.39 11.45
N TYR A 162 9.46 -5.15 10.55
CA TYR A 162 8.33 -6.03 10.27
C TYR A 162 8.47 -6.59 8.86
N LEU A 163 8.34 -7.90 8.74
CA LEU A 163 8.25 -8.59 7.46
C LEU A 163 7.03 -9.52 7.49
N ARG A 164 6.14 -9.33 6.51
CA ARG A 164 4.96 -10.18 6.36
C ARG A 164 5.37 -11.60 5.99
N ARG A 165 5.04 -12.56 6.84
CA ARG A 165 5.21 -13.99 6.53
C ARG A 165 4.32 -14.35 5.34
N LYS A 166 4.84 -15.07 4.37
CA LYS A 166 4.01 -15.68 3.32
C LYS A 166 3.08 -16.68 4.01
N ASN A 167 1.79 -16.38 4.07
CA ASN A 167 0.83 -17.42 4.42
C ASN A 167 0.85 -18.46 3.29
N SER A 168 0.97 -19.72 3.66
CA SER A 168 0.92 -20.89 2.77
C SER A 168 -0.47 -21.13 2.15
N LEU A 169 -1.37 -20.14 2.17
CA LEU A 169 -2.77 -20.20 1.73
C LEU A 169 -3.03 -19.37 0.46
N SER A 170 -2.14 -19.41 -0.51
CA SER A 170 -2.48 -18.98 -1.88
C SER A 170 -2.36 -20.20 -2.81
N ARG A 171 -3.40 -21.02 -2.81
CA ARG A 171 -3.69 -21.94 -3.91
C ARG A 171 -4.53 -21.24 -4.97
#